data_7e39f64292620b8656a54ac1a9d638cb
#
_entry.id   7e39f64292620b8656a54ac1a9d638cb
#
_cell.length_a   1.000
_cell.length_b   1.000
_cell.length_c   1.000
_cell.angle_alpha   90.00
_cell.angle_beta   90.00
_cell.angle_gamma   90.00
#
_symmetry.space_group_name_H-M   'P 1'
#
loop_
_entity.id
_entity.type
_entity.pdbx_description
1 polymer ?
#
loop_
_entity_poly.entity_id
_entity_poly.type
_entity_poly.pdbx_seq_one_letter_code
_entity_poly.pdbx_strand_id
1 'polypeptide(L)'
;RQQFSDTGIRELDQFADAIIQMNQDMITISTKFLRIMEMASVELGGFEVRMDNESVYVTDNFFSMLGVEESSEKPVTGKQFVEFLKNFDRSCSYTVGSDGAKVYCVEHAGGEIRYVRMEIKTESDRRIGLVEDVTKVTRERMNIEHERDYDTLTGLYNRRAFQWESEALFREHPEKLKTAAFVMIDMDNLKYTNDNFGHDFGDRYIHEAGRGFAEYVPEGTLCSRISGDEFNLLFYGYDSKEEIRNVIAEVKAAIDRKFVLLPSGRKLRLSISGGIAWYPENSTDLKLLKKYADFAMYQVKRSGKGHFQEFDLEVYDRSANETEKRKQFLQLIRKEELTYYYQPIVSAITGKVIALEALMRVEIPLLRSPEDVLRLAKEERCLHELERITFFQAAEGYCILRDNGEVRGDELLFINSIASQNLTDEESREFRLKYGELQSQLVIEITEQETLDQEAMEKKNAPEFWGAIALDDYGTGYNSEKCLLTLSPQYVKVDIAIIRDIDTDADKQQIVSNIVEYAHQRGMYIIAEGVETKEELEKVLELKVDLLQGYYLARPTAVPQEVNPDAVKIIREKSREI
;
A
#
# COMPACT_ATOMS: atom_id res chain seq x y z
N ARG A 1 71.52 34.73 21.73
CA ARG A 1 72.31 35.59 20.78
C ARG A 1 73.77 35.40 21.09
N GLN A 2 74.54 34.56 20.38
CA GLN A 2 75.97 34.57 20.33
C GLN A 2 76.36 35.80 19.48
N GLN A 3 76.97 36.81 20.13
CA GLN A 3 77.61 37.90 19.44
C GLN A 3 79.00 37.43 18.99
N PHE A 4 79.11 37.25 17.66
CA PHE A 4 80.47 37.14 17.11
C PHE A 4 81.12 38.54 17.13
N SER A 5 82.28 38.66 17.75
CA SER A 5 83.08 39.88 17.72
C SER A 5 83.72 40.01 16.35
N ASP A 6 83.86 41.29 15.87
CA ASP A 6 84.56 41.59 14.64
C ASP A 6 86.00 41.12 14.79
N THR A 7 86.44 40.19 13.99
CA THR A 7 87.73 39.53 14.08
C THR A 7 88.80 40.29 13.32
N GLY A 8 88.42 41.30 12.51
CA GLY A 8 89.34 42.08 11.65
C GLY A 8 89.82 41.27 10.43
N ILE A 9 89.34 40.05 10.24
CA ILE A 9 89.65 39.21 9.08
C ILE A 9 88.41 39.09 8.21
N ARG A 10 88.38 39.75 7.08
CA ARG A 10 87.22 39.92 6.20
C ARG A 10 86.48 38.58 5.81
N GLU A 11 87.26 37.53 5.64
CA GLU A 11 86.68 36.19 5.31
C GLU A 11 85.99 35.52 6.50
N LEU A 12 86.49 35.73 7.74
CA LEU A 12 85.83 35.21 8.95
C LEU A 12 84.56 35.98 9.29
N ASP A 13 84.58 37.28 9.05
CA ASP A 13 83.39 38.10 9.28
C ASP A 13 82.28 37.79 8.26
N GLN A 14 82.60 37.56 6.99
CA GLN A 14 81.66 37.08 5.96
C GLN A 14 81.11 35.72 6.31
N PHE A 15 81.93 34.82 6.85
CA PHE A 15 81.43 33.48 7.27
C PHE A 15 80.54 33.58 8.51
N ALA A 16 80.82 34.43 9.43
CA ALA A 16 79.98 34.70 10.59
C ALA A 16 78.66 35.33 10.19
N ASP A 17 78.63 36.30 9.27
CA ASP A 17 77.41 36.87 8.72
C ASP A 17 76.55 35.81 7.97
N ALA A 18 77.18 34.96 7.20
CA ALA A 18 76.49 33.87 6.52
C ALA A 18 75.84 32.87 7.49
N ILE A 19 76.48 32.50 8.59
CA ILE A 19 75.97 31.68 9.66
C ILE A 19 74.80 32.39 10.37
N ILE A 20 74.93 33.66 10.67
CA ILE A 20 73.87 34.46 11.30
C ILE A 20 72.65 34.52 10.38
N GLN A 21 72.86 34.80 9.09
CA GLN A 21 71.77 34.83 8.11
C GLN A 21 71.08 33.45 7.96
N MET A 22 71.85 32.37 7.86
CA MET A 22 71.31 30.99 7.78
C MET A 22 70.50 30.62 9.02
N ASN A 23 70.95 30.99 10.22
CA ASN A 23 70.21 30.84 11.46
C ASN A 23 68.91 31.65 11.48
N GLN A 24 68.92 32.88 10.99
CA GLN A 24 67.73 33.74 10.89
C GLN A 24 66.70 33.15 9.87
N ASP A 25 67.18 32.69 8.74
CA ASP A 25 66.32 32.02 7.71
C ASP A 25 65.72 30.75 8.26
N MET A 26 66.47 29.93 8.99
CA MET A 26 65.99 28.68 9.62
C MET A 26 64.96 28.99 10.70
N ILE A 27 65.13 30.00 11.54
CA ILE A 27 64.11 30.42 12.52
C ILE A 27 62.86 30.93 11.82
N THR A 28 63.05 31.71 10.74
CA THR A 28 61.89 32.22 9.95
C THR A 28 61.10 31.13 9.31
N ILE A 29 61.73 30.11 8.74
CA ILE A 29 61.09 28.96 8.13
C ILE A 29 60.35 28.13 9.19
N SER A 30 60.99 27.86 10.34
CA SER A 30 60.37 27.13 11.45
C SER A 30 59.14 27.86 12.02
N THR A 31 59.22 29.20 12.15
CA THR A 31 58.11 30.02 12.64
C THR A 31 56.95 30.04 11.65
N LYS A 32 57.22 30.11 10.35
CA LYS A 32 56.20 30.01 9.31
C LYS A 32 55.54 28.62 9.30
N PHE A 33 56.31 27.56 9.43
CA PHE A 33 55.82 26.21 9.50
C PHE A 33 54.89 26.01 10.72
N LEU A 34 55.30 26.43 11.91
CA LEU A 34 54.47 26.38 13.12
C LEU A 34 53.16 27.15 12.96
N ARG A 35 53.17 28.34 12.34
CA ARG A 35 51.95 29.09 12.07
C ARG A 35 51.01 28.39 11.10
N ILE A 36 51.55 27.73 10.07
CA ILE A 36 50.73 26.95 9.13
C ILE A 36 50.08 25.78 9.87
N MET A 37 50.80 25.13 10.76
CA MET A 37 50.28 23.99 11.56
C MET A 37 49.20 24.45 12.55
N GLU A 38 49.42 25.61 13.24
CA GLU A 38 48.40 26.22 14.11
C GLU A 38 47.12 26.59 13.32
N MET A 39 47.29 27.16 12.12
CA MET A 39 46.13 27.46 11.24
C MET A 39 45.38 26.21 10.77
N ALA A 40 46.07 25.11 10.61
CA ALA A 40 45.47 23.83 10.21
C ALA A 40 44.77 23.12 11.38
N SER A 41 44.89 23.65 12.62
CA SER A 41 44.32 23.03 13.85
C SER A 41 44.73 21.55 14.05
N VAL A 42 45.92 21.20 13.61
CA VAL A 42 46.47 19.84 13.74
C VAL A 42 47.46 19.84 14.90
N GLU A 43 47.16 19.09 15.95
CA GLU A 43 48.12 18.82 17.02
C GLU A 43 49.12 17.77 16.57
N LEU A 44 50.37 18.15 16.41
CA LEU A 44 51.48 17.29 16.04
C LEU A 44 52.52 17.21 17.16
N GLY A 45 52.93 15.98 17.43
CA GLY A 45 54.08 15.67 18.24
C GLY A 45 55.11 14.92 17.43
N GLY A 46 56.36 14.97 17.85
CA GLY A 46 57.39 14.24 17.14
C GLY A 46 58.55 13.82 18.03
N PHE A 47 59.34 12.88 17.52
CA PHE A 47 60.56 12.45 18.17
C PHE A 47 61.65 12.15 17.14
N GLU A 48 62.91 12.33 17.60
CA GLU A 48 64.09 11.84 16.91
C GLU A 48 64.97 11.07 17.93
N VAL A 49 65.35 9.85 17.57
CA VAL A 49 66.27 9.02 18.33
C VAL A 49 67.49 8.75 17.48
N ARG A 50 68.66 9.16 17.96
CA ARG A 50 69.93 8.84 17.31
C ARG A 50 70.52 7.57 17.86
N MET A 51 71.01 6.71 16.98
CA MET A 51 71.57 5.41 17.35
C MET A 51 73.05 5.48 17.70
N ASP A 52 73.74 6.49 17.23
CA ASP A 52 75.19 6.70 17.42
C ASP A 52 75.55 7.17 18.83
N ASN A 53 74.78 8.08 19.39
CA ASN A 53 75.02 8.70 20.70
C ASN A 53 73.92 8.52 21.73
N GLU A 54 72.92 7.68 21.42
CA GLU A 54 71.74 7.39 22.26
C GLU A 54 70.92 8.64 22.66
N SER A 55 71.07 9.77 21.93
CA SER A 55 70.32 10.98 22.24
C SER A 55 68.87 10.87 21.76
N VAL A 56 67.95 11.42 22.57
CA VAL A 56 66.50 11.42 22.29
C VAL A 56 66.06 12.89 22.29
N TYR A 57 65.39 13.30 21.27
CA TYR A 57 64.66 14.55 21.19
C TYR A 57 63.18 14.26 21.03
N VAL A 58 62.33 14.91 21.82
CA VAL A 58 60.86 14.83 21.72
C VAL A 58 60.26 16.21 21.84
N THR A 59 59.14 16.43 21.15
CA THR A 59 58.37 17.68 21.33
C THR A 59 57.64 17.66 22.67
N ASP A 60 57.35 18.85 23.22
CA ASP A 60 56.77 19.01 24.56
C ASP A 60 55.41 18.26 24.71
N ASN A 61 54.63 18.20 23.63
CA ASN A 61 53.30 17.55 23.61
C ASN A 61 53.31 16.05 23.28
N PHE A 62 54.46 15.47 22.90
CA PHE A 62 54.56 14.08 22.45
C PHE A 62 54.00 13.09 23.48
N PHE A 63 54.43 13.18 24.72
CA PHE A 63 54.00 12.25 25.77
C PHE A 63 52.54 12.47 26.17
N SER A 64 52.10 13.73 26.24
CA SER A 64 50.69 14.04 26.53
C SER A 64 49.77 13.52 25.44
N MET A 65 50.13 13.57 24.17
CA MET A 65 49.35 13.00 23.05
C MET A 65 49.22 11.47 23.17
N LEU A 66 50.21 10.79 23.75
CA LEU A 66 50.18 9.34 23.99
C LEU A 66 49.52 8.96 25.35
N GLY A 67 48.88 9.90 26.04
CA GLY A 67 48.19 9.64 27.30
C GLY A 67 49.12 9.40 28.49
N VAL A 68 50.41 9.74 28.35
CA VAL A 68 51.39 9.58 29.43
C VAL A 68 51.29 10.75 30.39
N GLU A 69 51.02 10.50 31.66
CA GLU A 69 50.92 11.53 32.69
C GLU A 69 52.24 12.25 32.93
N GLU A 70 52.18 13.55 33.30
CA GLU A 70 53.36 14.34 33.60
C GLU A 70 54.21 13.80 34.75
N SER A 71 53.58 13.06 35.68
CA SER A 71 54.19 12.43 36.82
C SER A 71 54.96 11.14 36.49
N SER A 72 54.80 10.61 35.26
CA SER A 72 55.45 9.37 34.84
C SER A 72 56.92 9.57 34.51
N GLU A 73 57.78 8.61 34.83
CA GLU A 73 59.19 8.63 34.42
C GLU A 73 59.31 8.57 32.89
N LYS A 74 59.85 9.65 32.30
CA LYS A 74 60.03 9.73 30.84
C LYS A 74 61.38 9.09 30.46
N PRO A 75 61.46 8.35 29.35
CA PRO A 75 62.71 7.75 28.90
C PRO A 75 63.73 8.83 28.53
N VAL A 76 64.95 8.72 29.09
CA VAL A 76 66.03 9.71 28.91
C VAL A 76 67.06 9.25 27.88
N THR A 77 67.17 7.94 27.66
CA THR A 77 68.12 7.38 26.69
C THR A 77 67.42 6.76 25.47
N GLY A 78 68.12 6.68 24.33
CA GLY A 78 67.60 6.10 23.12
C GLY A 78 67.11 4.64 23.30
N LYS A 79 67.79 3.83 24.14
CA LYS A 79 67.36 2.46 24.43
C LYS A 79 66.07 2.42 25.23
N GLN A 80 65.93 3.25 26.25
CA GLN A 80 64.72 3.39 27.04
C GLN A 80 63.54 3.86 26.19
N PHE A 81 63.78 4.80 25.28
CA PHE A 81 62.75 5.33 24.38
C PHE A 81 62.26 4.30 23.38
N VAL A 82 63.17 3.51 22.78
CA VAL A 82 62.78 2.41 21.90
C VAL A 82 61.96 1.33 22.63
N GLU A 83 62.30 1.06 23.88
CA GLU A 83 61.58 0.12 24.73
C GLU A 83 60.19 0.65 25.14
N PHE A 84 60.12 1.96 25.42
CA PHE A 84 58.85 2.65 25.66
C PHE A 84 57.93 2.52 24.44
N LEU A 85 58.39 2.79 23.21
CA LEU A 85 57.58 2.65 22.01
C LEU A 85 57.10 1.21 21.78
N LYS A 86 57.92 0.21 22.06
CA LYS A 86 57.54 -1.19 21.96
C LYS A 86 56.47 -1.57 22.98
N ASN A 87 56.57 -1.07 24.19
CA ASN A 87 55.58 -1.31 25.23
C ASN A 87 54.28 -0.60 24.95
N PHE A 88 54.31 0.63 24.42
CA PHE A 88 53.15 1.36 23.93
C PHE A 88 52.43 0.62 22.83
N ASP A 89 53.16 0.12 21.81
CA ASP A 89 52.61 -0.71 20.71
C ASP A 89 51.93 -2.00 21.19
N ARG A 90 52.37 -2.55 22.32
CA ARG A 90 51.78 -3.77 22.92
C ARG A 90 50.58 -3.49 23.83
N SER A 91 50.56 -2.34 24.46
CA SER A 91 49.52 -1.97 25.44
C SER A 91 48.32 -1.30 24.84
N CYS A 92 48.45 -0.65 23.68
CA CYS A 92 47.37 0.06 23.01
C CYS A 92 46.79 -0.75 21.83
N SER A 93 45.47 -0.75 21.67
CA SER A 93 44.83 -1.23 20.43
C SER A 93 45.08 -0.25 19.30
N TYR A 94 45.33 -0.77 18.10
CA TYR A 94 45.52 0.06 16.91
C TYR A 94 44.92 -0.56 15.66
N THR A 95 44.64 0.32 14.67
CA THR A 95 44.31 -0.07 13.29
C THR A 95 45.46 0.37 12.37
N VAL A 96 45.67 -0.32 11.25
CA VAL A 96 46.68 0.04 10.26
C VAL A 96 45.99 0.71 9.09
N GLY A 97 46.34 1.92 8.76
CA GLY A 97 45.87 2.66 7.61
C GLY A 97 46.37 2.06 6.27
N SER A 98 45.78 2.48 5.16
CA SER A 98 46.19 2.07 3.81
C SER A 98 47.60 2.51 3.44
N ASP A 99 48.14 3.51 4.14
CA ASP A 99 49.49 4.04 4.04
C ASP A 99 50.52 3.33 4.95
N GLY A 100 50.07 2.33 5.72
CA GLY A 100 50.88 1.60 6.68
C GLY A 100 51.09 2.28 8.02
N ALA A 101 50.55 3.50 8.23
CA ALA A 101 50.61 4.17 9.51
C ALA A 101 49.65 3.53 10.52
N LYS A 102 50.04 3.46 11.80
CA LYS A 102 49.21 2.93 12.87
C LYS A 102 48.42 4.06 13.53
N VAL A 103 47.11 3.83 13.72
CA VAL A 103 46.20 4.70 14.49
C VAL A 103 45.87 3.99 15.79
N TYR A 104 46.39 4.53 16.88
CA TYR A 104 46.21 3.99 18.23
C TYR A 104 44.99 4.58 18.90
N CYS A 105 44.26 3.74 19.65
CA CYS A 105 43.21 4.17 20.56
C CYS A 105 43.85 4.38 21.92
N VAL A 106 43.89 5.62 22.41
CA VAL A 106 44.62 6.02 23.63
C VAL A 106 43.62 6.57 24.64
N GLU A 107 43.61 6.02 25.83
CA GLU A 107 42.83 6.52 26.96
C GLU A 107 43.65 7.57 27.73
N HIS A 108 43.08 8.75 27.88
CA HIS A 108 43.66 9.86 28.64
C HIS A 108 43.09 9.93 30.05
N ALA A 109 43.75 10.69 30.92
CA ALA A 109 43.31 10.97 32.28
C ALA A 109 41.83 11.48 32.28
N GLY A 110 40.97 10.81 33.05
CA GLY A 110 39.51 11.09 33.08
C GLY A 110 38.65 10.24 32.13
N GLY A 111 39.24 9.27 31.43
CA GLY A 111 38.50 8.30 30.58
C GLY A 111 38.24 8.86 29.17
N GLU A 112 38.85 9.97 28.77
CA GLU A 112 38.74 10.47 27.41
C GLU A 112 39.54 9.60 26.45
N ILE A 113 38.87 9.08 25.40
CA ILE A 113 39.49 8.31 24.32
C ILE A 113 39.89 9.25 23.20
N ARG A 114 41.20 9.22 22.83
CA ARG A 114 41.75 9.89 21.66
C ARG A 114 42.33 8.89 20.67
N TYR A 115 42.32 9.26 19.40
CA TYR A 115 42.87 8.47 18.31
C TYR A 115 44.15 9.20 17.81
N VAL A 116 45.29 8.49 17.91
CA VAL A 116 46.59 9.05 17.64
C VAL A 116 47.28 8.27 16.52
N ARG A 117 47.51 8.93 15.40
CA ARG A 117 48.26 8.36 14.27
C ARG A 117 49.74 8.49 14.51
N MET A 118 50.48 7.40 14.38
CA MET A 118 51.94 7.40 14.52
C MET A 118 52.60 6.85 13.25
N GLU A 119 53.52 7.62 12.72
CA GLU A 119 54.34 7.23 11.59
C GLU A 119 55.82 7.27 12.02
N ILE A 120 56.56 6.18 11.80
CA ILE A 120 57.96 6.05 12.16
C ILE A 120 58.80 5.77 10.92
N LYS A 121 59.76 6.60 10.65
CA LYS A 121 60.74 6.43 9.58
C LYS A 121 62.12 6.13 10.18
N THR A 122 62.72 5.05 9.70
CA THR A 122 64.07 4.66 10.14
C THR A 122 65.07 4.97 9.04
N GLU A 123 66.10 5.75 9.39
CA GLU A 123 67.27 6.05 8.56
C GLU A 123 68.49 5.28 9.12
N SER A 124 69.63 5.34 8.47
CA SER A 124 70.81 4.55 8.84
C SER A 124 71.32 4.77 10.26
N ASP A 125 71.21 5.99 10.77
CA ASP A 125 71.75 6.46 12.07
C ASP A 125 70.69 6.98 13.04
N ARG A 126 69.42 7.11 12.58
CA ARG A 126 68.35 7.70 13.41
C ARG A 126 66.96 7.15 13.09
N ARG A 127 66.06 7.27 14.05
CA ARG A 127 64.63 7.06 13.90
C ARG A 127 63.90 8.37 14.15
N ILE A 128 63.05 8.74 13.23
CA ILE A 128 62.19 9.92 13.34
C ILE A 128 60.74 9.43 13.37
N GLY A 129 59.93 9.94 14.29
CA GLY A 129 58.51 9.65 14.33
C GLY A 129 57.69 10.91 14.44
N LEU A 130 56.55 10.88 13.79
CA LEU A 130 55.52 11.89 13.83
C LEU A 130 54.27 11.30 14.49
N VAL A 131 53.66 12.07 15.36
CA VAL A 131 52.43 11.73 16.07
C VAL A 131 51.42 12.83 15.81
N GLU A 132 50.22 12.45 15.36
CA GLU A 132 49.14 13.34 14.98
C GLU A 132 47.88 12.97 15.75
N ASP A 133 47.17 13.92 16.36
CA ASP A 133 45.85 13.70 16.91
C ASP A 133 44.83 13.68 15.75
N VAL A 134 44.31 12.50 15.46
CA VAL A 134 43.30 12.25 14.42
C VAL A 134 41.92 11.94 15.01
N THR A 135 41.70 12.30 16.27
CA THR A 135 40.47 11.97 17.01
C THR A 135 39.20 12.46 16.29
N LYS A 136 39.24 13.74 15.86
CA LYS A 136 38.09 14.33 15.18
C LYS A 136 37.77 13.62 13.87
N VAL A 137 38.78 13.43 13.02
CA VAL A 137 38.62 12.78 11.72
C VAL A 137 38.17 11.31 11.88
N THR A 138 38.75 10.59 12.85
CA THR A 138 38.40 9.19 13.11
C THR A 138 36.97 9.05 13.65
N ARG A 139 36.57 9.94 14.57
CA ARG A 139 35.18 9.95 15.08
C ARG A 139 34.17 10.32 13.98
N GLU A 140 34.46 11.33 13.17
CA GLU A 140 33.62 11.69 12.02
C GLU A 140 33.49 10.55 11.04
N ARG A 141 34.60 9.85 10.75
CA ARG A 141 34.56 8.66 9.89
C ARG A 141 33.73 7.53 10.50
N MET A 142 33.92 7.22 11.77
CA MET A 142 33.13 6.20 12.47
C MET A 142 31.64 6.56 12.49
N ASN A 143 31.30 7.83 12.69
CA ASN A 143 29.90 8.28 12.63
C ASN A 143 29.33 8.12 11.22
N ILE A 144 30.06 8.52 10.18
CA ILE A 144 29.63 8.34 8.79
C ILE A 144 29.44 6.84 8.45
N GLU A 145 30.35 5.98 8.90
CA GLU A 145 30.23 4.53 8.73
C GLU A 145 29.02 3.98 9.49
N HIS A 146 28.75 4.48 10.69
CA HIS A 146 27.58 4.12 11.47
C HIS A 146 26.27 4.61 10.81
N GLU A 147 26.19 5.89 10.44
CA GLU A 147 25.02 6.47 9.74
C GLU A 147 24.75 5.81 8.38
N ARG A 148 25.79 5.28 7.74
CA ARG A 148 25.64 4.52 6.50
C ARG A 148 24.77 3.29 6.65
N ASP A 149 24.84 2.61 7.78
CA ASP A 149 24.22 1.30 7.97
C ASP A 149 23.12 1.29 9.03
N TYR A 150 23.06 2.32 9.92
CA TYR A 150 22.10 2.39 11.00
C TYR A 150 21.22 3.64 10.93
N ASP A 151 19.99 3.53 11.43
CA ASP A 151 19.08 4.66 11.63
C ASP A 151 19.47 5.44 12.88
N THR A 152 19.68 6.73 12.75
CA THR A 152 20.21 7.60 13.82
C THR A 152 19.25 7.78 15.00
N LEU A 153 17.94 7.61 14.78
CA LEU A 153 16.93 7.75 15.83
C LEU A 153 16.77 6.47 16.67
N THR A 154 16.85 5.30 16.02
CA THR A 154 16.54 4.01 16.66
C THR A 154 17.77 3.15 16.94
N GLY A 155 18.88 3.37 16.26
CA GLY A 155 20.08 2.54 16.33
C GLY A 155 19.93 1.18 15.65
N LEU A 156 18.80 0.88 15.01
CA LEU A 156 18.58 -0.32 14.21
C LEU A 156 19.17 -0.15 12.80
N TYR A 157 19.27 -1.22 12.02
CA TYR A 157 19.64 -1.06 10.62
C TYR A 157 18.73 -0.04 9.94
N ASN A 158 19.31 0.77 9.04
CA ASN A 158 18.53 1.59 8.14
C ASN A 158 18.04 0.74 6.95
N ARG A 159 17.19 1.34 6.11
CA ARG A 159 16.61 0.70 4.92
C ARG A 159 17.67 0.05 4.02
N ARG A 160 18.81 0.75 3.81
CA ARG A 160 19.87 0.31 2.90
C ARG A 160 20.60 -0.92 3.43
N ALA A 161 21.04 -0.88 4.68
CA ALA A 161 21.75 -2.00 5.30
C ALA A 161 20.86 -3.24 5.41
N PHE A 162 19.61 -3.08 5.83
CA PHE A 162 18.65 -4.18 5.88
C PHE A 162 18.42 -4.83 4.51
N GLN A 163 18.27 -4.01 3.47
CA GLN A 163 18.10 -4.52 2.12
C GLN A 163 19.33 -5.31 1.67
N TRP A 164 20.53 -4.76 1.90
CA TRP A 164 21.77 -5.40 1.50
C TRP A 164 21.99 -6.72 2.23
N GLU A 165 21.84 -6.74 3.57
CA GLU A 165 22.01 -7.93 4.41
C GLU A 165 20.96 -9.02 4.08
N SER A 166 19.70 -8.63 3.91
CA SER A 166 18.65 -9.58 3.54
C SER A 166 18.85 -10.17 2.15
N GLU A 167 19.24 -9.37 1.15
CA GLU A 167 19.53 -9.85 -0.20
C GLU A 167 20.78 -10.75 -0.22
N ALA A 168 21.82 -10.41 0.55
CA ALA A 168 23.01 -11.24 0.70
C ALA A 168 22.67 -12.60 1.33
N LEU A 169 21.85 -12.61 2.39
CA LEU A 169 21.40 -13.84 3.04
C LEU A 169 20.64 -14.76 2.07
N PHE A 170 19.70 -14.22 1.31
CA PHE A 170 18.91 -15.00 0.34
C PHE A 170 19.73 -15.50 -0.84
N ARG A 171 20.75 -14.76 -1.28
CA ARG A 171 21.59 -15.11 -2.45
C ARG A 171 22.74 -16.02 -2.06
N GLU A 172 23.46 -15.73 -0.98
CA GLU A 172 24.74 -16.34 -0.64
C GLU A 172 24.63 -17.46 0.39
N HIS A 173 23.57 -17.39 1.24
CA HIS A 173 23.38 -18.30 2.35
C HIS A 173 21.95 -18.82 2.50
N PRO A 174 21.30 -19.29 1.41
CA PRO A 174 19.92 -19.75 1.47
C PRO A 174 19.73 -20.95 2.43
N GLU A 175 20.78 -21.72 2.67
CA GLU A 175 20.77 -22.82 3.63
C GLU A 175 20.57 -22.37 5.07
N LYS A 176 20.90 -21.13 5.41
CA LYS A 176 20.69 -20.56 6.75
C LYS A 176 19.25 -20.14 6.99
N LEU A 177 18.46 -19.99 5.93
CA LEU A 177 17.08 -19.53 6.06
C LEU A 177 16.19 -20.55 6.79
N LYS A 178 16.33 -21.87 6.47
CA LYS A 178 15.46 -22.94 7.00
C LYS A 178 13.98 -22.52 6.94
N THR A 179 13.36 -22.34 8.09
CA THR A 179 12.09 -21.62 8.24
C THR A 179 12.39 -20.17 8.61
N ALA A 180 11.83 -19.24 7.85
CA ALA A 180 12.01 -17.81 8.08
C ALA A 180 10.69 -17.04 7.98
N ALA A 181 10.62 -15.88 8.64
CA ALA A 181 9.49 -14.97 8.54
C ALA A 181 9.97 -13.56 8.21
N PHE A 182 9.44 -12.99 7.12
CA PHE A 182 9.53 -11.57 6.87
C PHE A 182 8.35 -10.87 7.56
N VAL A 183 8.64 -9.93 8.44
CA VAL A 183 7.63 -9.19 9.21
C VAL A 183 7.74 -7.71 8.88
N MET A 184 6.68 -7.14 8.37
CA MET A 184 6.53 -5.70 8.17
C MET A 184 5.66 -5.13 9.29
N ILE A 185 6.13 -4.08 9.92
CA ILE A 185 5.48 -3.47 11.09
C ILE A 185 5.32 -1.98 10.85
N ASP A 186 4.19 -1.45 11.26
CA ASP A 186 3.89 -0.03 11.26
C ASP A 186 3.37 0.38 12.65
N MET A 187 3.87 1.51 13.16
CA MET A 187 3.44 2.04 14.45
C MET A 187 2.06 2.68 14.35
N ASP A 188 1.18 2.27 15.23
CA ASP A 188 -0.16 2.83 15.26
C ASP A 188 -0.17 4.24 15.84
N ASN A 189 -0.99 5.10 15.24
CA ASN A 189 -1.29 6.44 15.73
C ASN A 189 -0.10 7.43 15.81
N LEU A 190 1.01 7.19 15.10
CA LEU A 190 2.13 8.15 15.07
C LEU A 190 1.68 9.52 14.53
N LYS A 191 0.87 9.54 13.47
CA LYS A 191 0.30 10.79 12.94
C LYS A 191 -0.50 11.55 14.00
N TYR A 192 -1.38 10.85 14.74
CA TYR A 192 -2.11 11.45 15.85
C TYR A 192 -1.18 12.04 16.92
N THR A 193 -0.09 11.33 17.23
CA THR A 193 0.92 11.78 18.20
C THR A 193 1.61 13.05 17.71
N ASN A 194 2.03 13.10 16.44
CA ASN A 194 2.65 14.28 15.83
C ASN A 194 1.70 15.48 15.79
N ASP A 195 0.46 15.26 15.34
CA ASP A 195 -0.53 16.33 15.16
C ASP A 195 -0.96 16.96 16.49
N ASN A 196 -0.99 16.17 17.59
CA ASN A 196 -1.45 16.66 18.91
C ASN A 196 -0.32 17.06 19.85
N PHE A 197 0.88 16.49 19.73
CA PHE A 197 1.96 16.68 20.71
C PHE A 197 3.27 17.17 20.07
N GLY A 198 3.33 17.28 18.74
CA GLY A 198 4.51 17.71 17.98
C GLY A 198 5.46 16.57 17.63
N HIS A 199 6.34 16.83 16.67
CA HIS A 199 7.28 15.85 16.11
C HIS A 199 8.28 15.30 17.15
N ASP A 200 8.68 16.09 18.13
CA ASP A 200 9.58 15.63 19.20
C ASP A 200 8.99 14.46 20.00
N PHE A 201 7.67 14.44 20.18
CA PHE A 201 6.98 13.33 20.83
C PHE A 201 6.83 12.12 19.90
N GLY A 202 6.62 12.35 18.61
CA GLY A 202 6.68 11.29 17.61
C GLY A 202 8.05 10.62 17.56
N ASP A 203 9.11 11.40 17.58
CA ASP A 203 10.48 10.89 17.61
C ASP A 203 10.75 10.05 18.87
N ARG A 204 10.29 10.51 20.05
CA ARG A 204 10.37 9.70 21.28
C ARG A 204 9.56 8.41 21.18
N TYR A 205 8.39 8.45 20.53
CA TYR A 205 7.55 7.28 20.33
C TYR A 205 8.25 6.24 19.44
N ILE A 206 8.87 6.68 18.35
CA ILE A 206 9.68 5.85 17.45
C ILE A 206 10.94 5.32 18.16
N HIS A 207 11.65 6.18 18.89
CA HIS A 207 12.85 5.81 19.64
C HIS A 207 12.57 4.72 20.68
N GLU A 208 11.46 4.83 21.45
CA GLU A 208 11.06 3.80 22.42
C GLU A 208 10.67 2.48 21.76
N ALA A 209 10.09 2.51 20.55
CA ALA A 209 9.86 1.30 19.76
C ALA A 209 11.17 0.67 19.31
N GLY A 210 12.11 1.47 18.78
CA GLY A 210 13.45 1.02 18.39
C GLY A 210 14.21 0.36 19.54
N ARG A 211 14.19 0.98 20.73
CA ARG A 211 14.74 0.39 21.96
C ARG A 211 14.07 -0.94 22.30
N GLY A 212 12.74 -1.02 22.12
CA GLY A 212 12.03 -2.27 22.36
C GLY A 212 12.45 -3.37 21.40
N PHE A 213 12.57 -3.07 20.11
CA PHE A 213 13.07 -4.04 19.16
C PHE A 213 14.51 -4.47 19.47
N ALA A 214 15.41 -3.53 19.74
CA ALA A 214 16.80 -3.85 20.11
C ALA A 214 16.93 -4.73 21.37
N GLU A 215 16.00 -4.57 22.32
CA GLU A 215 16.03 -5.29 23.60
C GLU A 215 15.39 -6.69 23.53
N TYR A 216 14.33 -6.86 22.74
CA TYR A 216 13.50 -8.07 22.76
C TYR A 216 13.56 -8.92 21.49
N VAL A 217 14.08 -8.39 20.38
CA VAL A 217 14.32 -9.19 19.17
C VAL A 217 15.56 -10.04 19.37
N PRO A 218 15.49 -11.36 19.14
CA PRO A 218 16.63 -12.26 19.32
C PRO A 218 17.85 -11.89 18.47
N GLU A 219 19.03 -12.11 19.02
CA GLU A 219 20.29 -11.95 18.30
C GLU A 219 20.30 -12.82 17.04
N GLY A 220 20.83 -12.26 15.94
CA GLY A 220 20.83 -12.91 14.63
C GLY A 220 19.61 -12.56 13.77
N THR A 221 18.55 -11.95 14.31
CA THR A 221 17.44 -11.42 13.51
C THR A 221 17.82 -10.10 12.87
N LEU A 222 17.56 -9.92 11.57
CA LEU A 222 17.72 -8.60 10.95
C LEU A 222 16.53 -7.72 11.35
N CYS A 223 16.82 -6.59 11.97
CA CYS A 223 15.82 -5.64 12.44
C CYS A 223 16.17 -4.22 11.95
N SER A 224 15.21 -3.53 11.35
CA SER A 224 15.45 -2.21 10.75
C SER A 224 14.28 -1.25 10.88
N ARG A 225 14.60 0.04 10.83
CA ARG A 225 13.62 1.08 10.53
C ARG A 225 13.77 1.49 9.06
N ILE A 226 12.65 1.42 8.33
CA ILE A 226 12.64 1.70 6.88
C ILE A 226 12.38 3.18 6.59
N SER A 227 11.36 3.74 7.21
CA SER A 227 11.00 5.16 7.13
C SER A 227 9.91 5.47 8.17
N GLY A 228 9.83 6.71 8.64
CA GLY A 228 8.73 7.16 9.50
C GLY A 228 8.41 6.19 10.63
N ASP A 229 7.28 5.53 10.54
CA ASP A 229 6.70 4.55 11.47
C ASP A 229 6.88 3.07 11.05
N GLU A 230 7.59 2.81 9.94
CA GLU A 230 7.73 1.48 9.37
C GLU A 230 9.02 0.77 9.81
N PHE A 231 8.88 -0.47 10.27
CA PHE A 231 9.97 -1.36 10.65
C PHE A 231 9.87 -2.69 9.91
N ASN A 232 11.03 -3.27 9.58
CA ASN A 232 11.10 -4.60 9.02
C ASN A 232 11.96 -5.51 9.90
N LEU A 233 11.47 -6.75 10.10
CA LEU A 233 12.21 -7.80 10.75
C LEU A 233 12.30 -9.02 9.83
N LEU A 234 13.45 -9.68 9.83
CA LEU A 234 13.63 -10.96 9.17
C LEU A 234 14.16 -11.97 10.18
N PHE A 235 13.27 -12.84 10.65
CA PHE A 235 13.58 -14.00 11.46
C PHE A 235 13.99 -15.15 10.54
N TYR A 236 15.10 -15.83 10.81
CA TYR A 236 15.59 -16.93 9.99
C TYR A 236 16.38 -17.95 10.80
N GLY A 237 16.56 -19.14 10.23
CA GLY A 237 17.34 -20.22 10.85
C GLY A 237 16.56 -21.07 11.86
N TYR A 238 15.25 -20.90 11.96
CA TYR A 238 14.38 -21.65 12.85
C TYR A 238 13.97 -22.99 12.23
N ASP A 239 13.64 -23.95 13.08
CA ASP A 239 13.19 -25.27 12.63
C ASP A 239 11.67 -25.30 12.39
N SER A 240 10.90 -24.41 13.05
CA SER A 240 9.44 -24.34 12.90
C SER A 240 8.90 -22.90 12.89
N LYS A 241 7.72 -22.72 12.26
CA LYS A 241 6.98 -21.47 12.32
C LYS A 241 6.51 -21.11 13.72
N GLU A 242 6.17 -22.14 14.51
CA GLU A 242 5.63 -21.95 15.86
C GLU A 242 6.63 -21.27 16.78
N GLU A 243 7.92 -21.61 16.66
CA GLU A 243 8.99 -20.92 17.38
C GLU A 243 9.02 -19.43 17.04
N ILE A 244 8.96 -19.09 15.75
CA ILE A 244 8.95 -17.69 15.30
C ILE A 244 7.68 -16.96 15.76
N ARG A 245 6.50 -17.61 15.69
CA ARG A 245 5.24 -17.05 16.19
C ARG A 245 5.33 -16.66 17.67
N ASN A 246 5.90 -17.55 18.49
CA ASN A 246 6.09 -17.31 19.91
C ASN A 246 7.00 -16.10 20.14
N VAL A 247 8.12 -16.02 19.43
CA VAL A 247 9.05 -14.87 19.50
C VAL A 247 8.35 -13.57 19.07
N ILE A 248 7.61 -13.57 17.97
CA ILE A 248 6.86 -12.39 17.51
C ILE A 248 5.84 -11.96 18.57
N ALA A 249 5.13 -12.91 19.17
CA ALA A 249 4.15 -12.62 20.23
C ALA A 249 4.80 -12.00 21.47
N GLU A 250 5.97 -12.50 21.88
CA GLU A 250 6.75 -11.97 23.01
C GLU A 250 7.27 -10.55 22.72
N VAL A 251 7.84 -10.33 21.53
CA VAL A 251 8.30 -9.00 21.07
C VAL A 251 7.14 -8.02 21.08
N LYS A 252 6.00 -8.40 20.49
CA LYS A 252 4.81 -7.56 20.49
C LYS A 252 4.33 -7.21 21.90
N ALA A 253 4.20 -8.22 22.77
CA ALA A 253 3.77 -8.00 24.15
C ALA A 253 4.75 -7.10 24.94
N ALA A 254 6.05 -7.15 24.62
CA ALA A 254 7.05 -6.28 25.20
C ALA A 254 6.90 -4.82 24.72
N ILE A 255 6.69 -4.62 23.43
CA ILE A 255 6.44 -3.29 22.84
C ILE A 255 5.15 -2.68 23.42
N ASP A 256 4.05 -3.43 23.49
CA ASP A 256 2.76 -2.95 24.02
C ASP A 256 2.84 -2.48 25.50
N ARG A 257 3.84 -2.96 26.24
CA ARG A 257 4.10 -2.51 27.62
C ARG A 257 4.88 -1.20 27.70
N LYS A 258 5.58 -0.81 26.64
CA LYS A 258 6.33 0.45 26.58
C LYS A 258 5.39 1.64 26.40
N PHE A 259 5.83 2.80 26.86
CA PHE A 259 5.04 4.03 26.78
C PHE A 259 5.94 5.27 26.73
N VAL A 260 5.40 6.34 26.18
CA VAL A 260 5.99 7.68 26.25
C VAL A 260 5.18 8.54 27.22
N LEU A 261 5.88 9.32 28.06
CA LEU A 261 5.23 10.27 28.96
C LEU A 261 4.90 11.56 28.20
N LEU A 262 3.62 11.90 28.16
CA LEU A 262 3.14 13.15 27.58
C LEU A 262 3.38 14.35 28.53
N PRO A 263 3.35 15.61 28.05
CA PRO A 263 3.47 16.81 28.88
C PRO A 263 2.44 16.89 30.02
N SER A 264 1.28 16.27 29.81
CA SER A 264 0.20 16.16 30.80
C SER A 264 0.46 15.14 31.92
N GLY A 265 1.59 14.40 31.90
CA GLY A 265 1.88 13.31 32.81
C GLY A 265 1.15 11.99 32.45
N ARG A 266 0.32 11.96 31.41
CA ARG A 266 -0.32 10.73 30.93
C ARG A 266 0.67 9.83 30.20
N LYS A 267 0.51 8.53 30.34
CA LYS A 267 1.26 7.52 29.59
C LYS A 267 0.59 7.24 28.24
N LEU A 268 1.27 7.48 27.14
CA LEU A 268 0.88 7.02 25.81
C LEU A 268 1.55 5.69 25.54
N ARG A 269 0.80 4.61 25.52
CA ARG A 269 1.32 3.26 25.21
C ARG A 269 1.67 3.15 23.74
N LEU A 270 2.72 2.39 23.45
CA LEU A 270 3.06 2.01 22.09
C LEU A 270 2.04 0.97 21.60
N SER A 271 1.72 1.06 20.32
CA SER A 271 0.89 0.08 19.61
C SER A 271 1.50 -0.12 18.22
N ILE A 272 1.58 -1.35 17.79
CA ILE A 272 2.13 -1.74 16.49
C ILE A 272 1.20 -2.72 15.79
N SER A 273 1.09 -2.56 14.48
CA SER A 273 0.39 -3.46 13.57
C SER A 273 1.39 -4.11 12.64
N GLY A 274 1.25 -5.39 12.35
CA GLY A 274 2.21 -6.08 11.50
C GLY A 274 1.63 -7.14 10.60
N GLY A 275 2.33 -7.41 9.49
CA GLY A 275 2.05 -8.49 8.57
C GLY A 275 3.23 -9.44 8.48
N ILE A 276 2.95 -10.73 8.37
CA ILE A 276 3.94 -11.82 8.39
C ILE A 276 3.84 -12.61 7.09
N ALA A 277 4.97 -12.81 6.41
CA ALA A 277 5.08 -13.71 5.26
C ALA A 277 6.17 -14.76 5.51
N TRP A 278 5.86 -16.02 5.17
CA TRP A 278 6.65 -17.19 5.52
C TRP A 278 7.52 -17.69 4.36
N TYR A 279 8.81 -17.89 4.63
CA TYR A 279 9.72 -18.63 3.78
C TYR A 279 9.83 -20.09 4.26
N PRO A 280 9.81 -21.09 3.37
CA PRO A 280 9.59 -21.00 1.92
C PRO A 280 8.11 -21.07 1.50
N GLU A 281 7.17 -21.19 2.45
CA GLU A 281 5.76 -21.53 2.20
C GLU A 281 5.04 -20.50 1.33
N ASN A 282 5.13 -19.21 1.66
CA ASN A 282 4.47 -18.17 0.85
C ASN A 282 5.30 -17.83 -0.39
N SER A 283 6.62 -17.79 -0.26
CA SER A 283 7.55 -17.58 -1.37
C SER A 283 8.99 -17.89 -0.98
N THR A 284 9.82 -18.19 -1.98
CA THR A 284 11.29 -18.22 -1.87
C THR A 284 11.94 -16.93 -2.34
N ASP A 285 11.18 -16.00 -2.92
CA ASP A 285 11.64 -14.70 -3.38
C ASP A 285 11.41 -13.64 -2.28
N LEU A 286 12.49 -12.98 -1.86
CA LEU A 286 12.45 -11.91 -0.85
C LEU A 286 11.53 -10.74 -1.25
N LYS A 287 11.45 -10.40 -2.54
CA LYS A 287 10.58 -9.31 -3.01
C LYS A 287 9.11 -9.66 -2.86
N LEU A 288 8.76 -10.92 -3.13
CA LEU A 288 7.40 -11.42 -2.92
C LEU A 288 7.07 -11.51 -1.43
N LEU A 289 7.99 -11.99 -0.59
CA LEU A 289 7.77 -12.02 0.87
C LEU A 289 7.51 -10.62 1.44
N LYS A 290 8.28 -9.60 1.00
CA LYS A 290 8.03 -8.20 1.35
C LYS A 290 6.61 -7.76 0.96
N LYS A 291 6.21 -8.02 -0.29
CA LYS A 291 4.89 -7.67 -0.81
C LYS A 291 3.76 -8.34 -0.05
N TYR A 292 3.95 -9.59 0.33
CA TYR A 292 2.95 -10.39 1.06
C TYR A 292 2.82 -9.95 2.52
N ALA A 293 3.93 -9.62 3.17
CA ALA A 293 3.92 -9.06 4.52
C ALA A 293 3.27 -7.66 4.54
N ASP A 294 3.56 -6.81 3.55
CA ASP A 294 2.92 -5.49 3.38
C ASP A 294 1.41 -5.62 3.22
N PHE A 295 0.96 -6.53 2.35
CA PHE A 295 -0.47 -6.81 2.18
C PHE A 295 -1.13 -7.26 3.49
N ALA A 296 -0.52 -8.19 4.23
CA ALA A 296 -1.05 -8.67 5.50
C ALA A 296 -1.13 -7.52 6.54
N MET A 297 -0.10 -6.68 6.64
CA MET A 297 -0.09 -5.49 7.49
C MET A 297 -1.21 -4.51 7.11
N TYR A 298 -1.42 -4.28 5.81
CA TYR A 298 -2.50 -3.41 5.33
C TYR A 298 -3.89 -3.94 5.73
N GLN A 299 -4.10 -5.28 5.71
CA GLN A 299 -5.35 -5.87 6.19
C GLN A 299 -5.58 -5.59 7.69
N VAL A 300 -4.52 -5.68 8.51
CA VAL A 300 -4.58 -5.30 9.93
C VAL A 300 -5.02 -3.85 10.11
N LYS A 301 -4.45 -2.93 9.34
CA LYS A 301 -4.81 -1.50 9.39
C LYS A 301 -6.28 -1.22 9.07
N ARG A 302 -6.91 -2.06 8.23
CA ARG A 302 -8.34 -1.96 7.86
C ARG A 302 -9.28 -2.65 8.83
N SER A 303 -8.90 -3.78 9.41
CA SER A 303 -9.78 -4.61 10.25
C SER A 303 -9.76 -4.25 11.73
N GLY A 304 -8.76 -3.47 12.18
CA GLY A 304 -8.59 -3.08 13.58
C GLY A 304 -7.14 -3.20 14.01
N LYS A 305 -6.47 -2.11 14.24
CA LYS A 305 -5.04 -1.98 14.55
C LYS A 305 -4.58 -2.80 15.77
N GLY A 306 -3.28 -2.88 16.01
CA GLY A 306 -2.70 -3.40 17.24
C GLY A 306 -2.53 -4.92 17.28
N HIS A 307 -2.48 -5.60 16.13
CA HIS A 307 -2.19 -7.03 16.06
C HIS A 307 -1.31 -7.38 14.86
N PHE A 308 -0.90 -8.64 14.78
CA PHE A 308 -0.16 -9.20 13.65
C PHE A 308 -1.04 -10.19 12.90
N GLN A 309 -0.93 -10.20 11.58
CA GLN A 309 -1.64 -11.12 10.70
C GLN A 309 -0.66 -11.81 9.76
N GLU A 310 -0.83 -13.12 9.60
CA GLU A 310 -0.09 -13.88 8.59
C GLU A 310 -0.71 -13.66 7.21
N PHE A 311 0.13 -13.71 6.19
CA PHE A 311 -0.31 -13.63 4.81
C PHE A 311 -1.16 -14.84 4.44
N ASP A 312 -2.28 -14.55 3.80
CA ASP A 312 -3.22 -15.53 3.25
C ASP A 312 -3.36 -15.29 1.75
N LEU A 313 -3.00 -16.32 0.97
CA LEU A 313 -3.01 -16.25 -0.50
C LEU A 313 -4.44 -16.12 -1.05
N GLU A 314 -5.43 -16.79 -0.44
CA GLU A 314 -6.82 -16.70 -0.91
C GLU A 314 -7.39 -15.30 -0.70
N VAL A 315 -7.06 -14.66 0.43
CA VAL A 315 -7.46 -13.27 0.72
C VAL A 315 -6.76 -12.31 -0.23
N TYR A 316 -5.49 -12.56 -0.53
CA TYR A 316 -4.70 -11.76 -1.47
C TYR A 316 -5.28 -11.82 -2.89
N ASP A 317 -5.55 -13.03 -3.39
CA ASP A 317 -6.10 -13.24 -4.74
C ASP A 317 -7.51 -12.63 -4.86
N ARG A 318 -8.35 -12.77 -3.83
CA ARG A 318 -9.66 -12.09 -3.79
C ARG A 318 -9.52 -10.58 -3.85
N SER A 319 -8.62 -10.02 -3.06
CA SER A 319 -8.36 -8.56 -3.04
C SER A 319 -7.78 -8.05 -4.36
N ALA A 320 -6.89 -8.81 -4.98
CA ALA A 320 -6.33 -8.48 -6.29
C ALA A 320 -7.42 -8.51 -7.38
N ASN A 321 -8.29 -9.53 -7.35
CA ASN A 321 -9.43 -9.65 -8.26
C ASN A 321 -10.42 -8.50 -8.07
N GLU A 322 -10.76 -8.11 -6.84
CA GLU A 322 -11.64 -6.96 -6.58
C GLU A 322 -11.03 -5.64 -7.07
N THR A 323 -9.73 -5.45 -6.92
CA THR A 323 -9.03 -4.27 -7.43
C THR A 323 -9.07 -4.22 -8.97
N GLU A 324 -8.86 -5.36 -9.63
CA GLU A 324 -8.92 -5.44 -11.09
C GLU A 324 -10.37 -5.29 -11.60
N LYS A 325 -11.36 -5.88 -10.92
CA LYS A 325 -12.79 -5.67 -11.21
C LYS A 325 -13.15 -4.17 -11.18
N ARG A 326 -12.73 -3.48 -10.13
CA ARG A 326 -12.96 -2.04 -9.96
C ARG A 326 -12.34 -1.23 -11.10
N LYS A 327 -11.12 -1.55 -11.48
CA LYS A 327 -10.44 -0.90 -12.59
C LYS A 327 -11.15 -1.13 -13.92
N GLN A 328 -11.56 -2.38 -14.20
CA GLN A 328 -12.31 -2.73 -15.41
C GLN A 328 -13.67 -2.05 -15.43
N PHE A 329 -14.37 -2.01 -14.30
CA PHE A 329 -15.63 -1.28 -14.15
C PHE A 329 -15.47 0.22 -14.46
N LEU A 330 -14.48 0.89 -13.90
CA LEU A 330 -14.25 2.32 -14.17
C LEU A 330 -13.89 2.60 -15.64
N GLN A 331 -13.23 1.66 -16.32
CA GLN A 331 -12.98 1.75 -17.75
C GLN A 331 -14.27 1.59 -18.56
N LEU A 332 -15.11 0.62 -18.20
CA LEU A 332 -16.41 0.36 -18.82
C LEU A 332 -17.33 1.61 -18.74
N ILE A 333 -17.44 2.21 -17.56
CA ILE A 333 -18.23 3.45 -17.37
C ILE A 333 -17.66 4.60 -18.21
N ARG A 334 -16.33 4.82 -18.19
CA ARG A 334 -15.69 5.91 -18.95
C ARG A 334 -15.85 5.80 -20.46
N LYS A 335 -15.89 4.57 -20.98
CA LYS A 335 -16.02 4.31 -22.42
C LYS A 335 -17.46 4.08 -22.85
N GLU A 336 -18.37 4.02 -21.88
CA GLU A 336 -19.78 3.67 -22.10
C GLU A 336 -19.97 2.32 -22.86
N GLU A 337 -19.07 1.35 -22.57
CA GLU A 337 -19.02 0.05 -23.26
C GLU A 337 -19.98 -0.99 -22.61
N LEU A 338 -21.26 -0.65 -22.39
CA LEU A 338 -22.31 -1.59 -22.01
C LEU A 338 -23.04 -2.09 -23.24
N THR A 339 -23.41 -3.38 -23.24
CA THR A 339 -24.22 -3.96 -24.29
C THR A 339 -25.57 -4.42 -23.72
N TYR A 340 -26.59 -4.43 -24.57
CA TYR A 340 -27.93 -4.84 -24.16
C TYR A 340 -28.43 -5.96 -25.06
N TYR A 341 -29.01 -6.98 -24.41
CA TYR A 341 -29.78 -8.03 -25.10
C TYR A 341 -31.25 -7.74 -24.91
N TYR A 342 -32.04 -8.13 -25.87
CA TYR A 342 -33.46 -7.86 -25.89
C TYR A 342 -34.25 -9.17 -25.76
N GLN A 343 -35.13 -9.24 -24.75
CA GLN A 343 -35.99 -10.39 -24.52
C GLN A 343 -37.44 -10.06 -24.86
N PRO A 344 -38.11 -10.86 -25.72
CA PRO A 344 -39.48 -10.63 -26.07
C PRO A 344 -40.44 -10.82 -24.89
N ILE A 345 -41.40 -9.88 -24.75
CA ILE A 345 -42.57 -9.95 -23.91
C ILE A 345 -43.76 -10.15 -24.83
N VAL A 346 -44.52 -11.23 -24.59
CA VAL A 346 -45.52 -11.79 -25.51
C VAL A 346 -46.93 -11.63 -24.96
N SER A 347 -47.90 -11.26 -25.78
CA SER A 347 -49.30 -11.22 -25.41
C SER A 347 -49.84 -12.61 -25.10
N ALA A 348 -50.44 -12.81 -23.94
CA ALA A 348 -51.09 -14.03 -23.50
C ALA A 348 -52.39 -14.35 -24.33
N ILE A 349 -52.86 -13.39 -25.13
CA ILE A 349 -54.06 -13.57 -25.98
C ILE A 349 -53.66 -13.91 -27.43
N THR A 350 -52.69 -13.16 -28.00
CA THR A 350 -52.41 -13.29 -29.43
C THR A 350 -51.16 -14.09 -29.75
N GLY A 351 -50.27 -14.28 -28.80
CA GLY A 351 -48.93 -14.85 -28.98
C GLY A 351 -48.00 -13.97 -29.79
N LYS A 352 -48.30 -12.67 -29.94
CA LYS A 352 -47.42 -11.70 -30.62
C LYS A 352 -46.52 -11.02 -29.63
N VAL A 353 -45.32 -10.66 -30.06
CA VAL A 353 -44.42 -9.79 -29.30
C VAL A 353 -45.05 -8.40 -29.16
N ILE A 354 -45.22 -7.92 -27.95
CA ILE A 354 -45.78 -6.61 -27.60
C ILE A 354 -44.70 -5.68 -27.13
N ALA A 355 -43.68 -6.22 -26.47
CA ALA A 355 -42.58 -5.43 -25.92
C ALA A 355 -41.26 -6.22 -25.97
N LEU A 356 -40.18 -5.50 -25.78
CA LEU A 356 -38.83 -6.03 -25.60
C LEU A 356 -38.27 -5.48 -24.30
N GLU A 357 -37.72 -6.32 -23.44
CA GLU A 357 -36.96 -5.88 -22.27
C GLU A 357 -35.48 -5.81 -22.63
N ALA A 358 -34.85 -4.66 -22.33
CA ALA A 358 -33.43 -4.41 -22.52
C ALA A 358 -32.65 -4.88 -21.29
N LEU A 359 -31.94 -5.98 -21.42
CA LEU A 359 -31.20 -6.62 -20.37
C LEU A 359 -29.69 -6.36 -20.53
N MET A 360 -29.07 -5.68 -19.56
CA MET A 360 -27.64 -5.41 -19.55
C MET A 360 -26.82 -6.67 -19.68
N ARG A 361 -25.77 -6.63 -20.50
CA ARG A 361 -24.75 -7.68 -20.63
C ARG A 361 -23.37 -7.08 -20.45
N VAL A 362 -22.52 -7.81 -19.76
CA VAL A 362 -21.14 -7.41 -19.49
C VAL A 362 -20.22 -8.51 -19.99
N GLU A 363 -19.44 -8.19 -21.02
CA GLU A 363 -18.50 -9.13 -21.64
C GLU A 363 -17.07 -8.96 -21.08
N ILE A 364 -16.96 -8.74 -19.76
CA ILE A 364 -15.68 -8.57 -19.08
C ILE A 364 -15.45 -9.79 -18.17
N PRO A 365 -14.29 -10.46 -18.25
CA PRO A 365 -14.06 -11.74 -17.56
C PRO A 365 -14.27 -11.72 -16.04
N LEU A 366 -14.04 -10.59 -15.39
CA LEU A 366 -14.18 -10.42 -13.95
C LEU A 366 -15.51 -9.78 -13.52
N LEU A 367 -16.24 -9.13 -14.45
CA LEU A 367 -17.57 -8.55 -14.22
C LEU A 367 -18.57 -9.40 -14.98
N ARG A 368 -19.18 -10.38 -14.32
CA ARG A 368 -20.00 -11.38 -15.02
C ARG A 368 -21.50 -11.15 -14.90
N SER A 369 -21.93 -10.28 -13.99
CA SER A 369 -23.34 -10.03 -13.77
C SER A 369 -23.66 -8.54 -13.66
N PRO A 370 -24.89 -8.13 -14.03
CA PRO A 370 -25.39 -6.78 -13.79
C PRO A 370 -25.33 -6.34 -12.32
N GLU A 371 -25.52 -7.27 -11.37
CA GLU A 371 -25.42 -7.00 -9.94
C GLU A 371 -24.00 -6.57 -9.53
N ASP A 372 -22.94 -7.17 -10.11
CA ASP A 372 -21.55 -6.75 -9.89
C ASP A 372 -21.34 -5.28 -10.34
N VAL A 373 -21.92 -4.92 -11.50
CA VAL A 373 -21.86 -3.56 -12.05
C VAL A 373 -22.59 -2.58 -11.13
N LEU A 374 -23.80 -2.91 -10.71
CA LEU A 374 -24.61 -2.07 -9.83
C LEU A 374 -23.95 -1.88 -8.46
N ARG A 375 -23.39 -2.94 -7.86
CA ARG A 375 -22.65 -2.91 -6.61
C ARG A 375 -21.45 -1.97 -6.72
N LEU A 376 -20.65 -2.13 -7.76
CA LEU A 376 -19.47 -1.28 -7.99
C LEU A 376 -19.86 0.18 -8.29
N ALA A 377 -20.94 0.41 -9.03
CA ALA A 377 -21.45 1.77 -9.27
C ALA A 377 -21.85 2.47 -7.97
N LYS A 378 -22.45 1.72 -7.02
CA LYS A 378 -22.78 2.25 -5.69
C LYS A 378 -21.52 2.55 -4.87
N GLU A 379 -20.54 1.65 -4.86
CA GLU A 379 -19.26 1.82 -4.14
C GLU A 379 -18.46 3.01 -4.68
N GLU A 380 -18.41 3.17 -6.03
CA GLU A 380 -17.68 4.25 -6.71
C GLU A 380 -18.48 5.56 -6.84
N ARG A 381 -19.73 5.58 -6.39
CA ARG A 381 -20.63 6.74 -6.45
C ARG A 381 -20.92 7.23 -7.88
N CYS A 382 -21.03 6.30 -8.81
CA CYS A 382 -21.33 6.59 -10.22
C CYS A 382 -22.63 5.90 -10.70
N LEU A 383 -23.63 5.80 -9.79
CA LEU A 383 -24.97 5.29 -10.14
C LEU A 383 -25.66 6.14 -11.18
N HIS A 384 -25.45 7.46 -11.14
CA HIS A 384 -26.03 8.38 -12.11
C HIS A 384 -25.47 8.15 -13.52
N GLU A 385 -24.16 7.98 -13.63
CA GLU A 385 -23.51 7.69 -14.90
C GLU A 385 -24.00 6.34 -15.47
N LEU A 386 -24.16 5.34 -14.59
CA LEU A 386 -24.71 4.04 -15.00
C LEU A 386 -26.14 4.16 -15.49
N GLU A 387 -27.01 4.91 -14.79
CA GLU A 387 -28.38 5.19 -15.20
C GLU A 387 -28.43 5.84 -16.59
N ARG A 388 -27.65 6.89 -16.80
CA ARG A 388 -27.54 7.56 -18.10
C ARG A 388 -27.12 6.59 -19.21
N ILE A 389 -26.04 5.84 -19.01
CA ILE A 389 -25.55 4.86 -20.00
C ILE A 389 -26.63 3.86 -20.33
N THR A 390 -27.35 3.32 -19.31
CA THR A 390 -28.42 2.36 -19.48
C THR A 390 -29.49 2.89 -20.42
N PHE A 391 -30.03 4.08 -20.17
CA PHE A 391 -31.06 4.67 -21.01
C PHE A 391 -30.60 4.89 -22.45
N PHE A 392 -29.43 5.51 -22.62
CA PHE A 392 -28.94 5.86 -23.96
C PHE A 392 -28.56 4.63 -24.78
N GLN A 393 -27.89 3.64 -24.18
CA GLN A 393 -27.43 2.46 -24.89
C GLN A 393 -28.60 1.48 -25.21
N ALA A 394 -29.55 1.31 -24.28
CA ALA A 394 -30.71 0.49 -24.54
C ALA A 394 -31.59 1.07 -25.66
N ALA A 395 -31.81 2.40 -25.65
CA ALA A 395 -32.57 3.06 -26.72
C ALA A 395 -31.83 3.03 -28.08
N GLU A 396 -30.52 3.24 -28.07
CA GLU A 396 -29.69 3.19 -29.28
C GLU A 396 -29.72 1.82 -29.94
N GLY A 397 -29.52 0.75 -29.12
CA GLY A 397 -29.58 -0.62 -29.61
C GLY A 397 -30.95 -0.98 -30.19
N TYR A 398 -32.05 -0.56 -29.53
CA TYR A 398 -33.40 -0.78 -30.09
C TYR A 398 -33.60 -0.03 -31.43
N CYS A 399 -33.14 1.23 -31.54
CA CYS A 399 -33.22 1.98 -32.80
C CYS A 399 -32.44 1.29 -33.93
N ILE A 400 -31.27 0.73 -33.65
CA ILE A 400 -30.46 -0.04 -34.60
C ILE A 400 -31.23 -1.26 -35.09
N LEU A 401 -31.86 -2.03 -34.18
CA LEU A 401 -32.68 -3.20 -34.53
C LEU A 401 -33.88 -2.80 -35.40
N ARG A 402 -34.57 -1.71 -35.08
CA ARG A 402 -35.67 -1.17 -35.83
C ARG A 402 -35.24 -0.75 -37.24
N ASP A 403 -34.17 -0.02 -37.35
CA ASP A 403 -33.67 0.52 -38.62
C ASP A 403 -33.13 -0.60 -39.54
N ASN A 404 -32.64 -1.71 -38.93
CA ASN A 404 -32.30 -2.93 -39.68
C ASN A 404 -33.51 -3.80 -40.06
N GLY A 405 -34.71 -3.50 -39.56
CA GLY A 405 -35.92 -4.30 -39.80
C GLY A 405 -35.97 -5.61 -38.99
N GLU A 406 -35.19 -5.73 -37.92
CA GLU A 406 -35.12 -6.91 -37.05
C GLU A 406 -36.26 -6.90 -35.99
N VAL A 407 -36.83 -5.70 -35.75
CA VAL A 407 -38.05 -5.52 -34.93
C VAL A 407 -39.04 -4.66 -35.73
N ARG A 408 -40.32 -4.70 -35.38
CA ARG A 408 -41.37 -3.98 -36.13
C ARG A 408 -41.33 -2.46 -35.91
N GLY A 409 -40.81 -2.06 -34.72
CA GLY A 409 -40.67 -0.63 -34.33
C GLY A 409 -41.93 -0.07 -33.63
N ASP A 410 -42.96 -0.92 -33.38
CA ASP A 410 -44.14 -0.56 -32.61
C ASP A 410 -44.20 -1.27 -31.23
N GLU A 411 -43.19 -2.06 -30.92
CA GLU A 411 -43.02 -2.71 -29.61
C GLU A 411 -42.68 -1.69 -28.52
N LEU A 412 -43.17 -1.92 -27.31
CA LEU A 412 -42.71 -1.21 -26.12
C LEU A 412 -41.26 -1.62 -25.79
N LEU A 413 -40.50 -0.71 -25.24
CA LEU A 413 -39.13 -0.95 -24.76
C LEU A 413 -39.07 -0.80 -23.24
N PHE A 414 -38.88 -1.89 -22.55
CA PHE A 414 -38.70 -1.94 -21.10
C PHE A 414 -37.22 -1.72 -20.76
N ILE A 415 -36.96 -0.79 -19.86
CA ILE A 415 -35.60 -0.41 -19.44
C ILE A 415 -35.53 -0.40 -17.92
N ASN A 416 -34.61 -1.18 -17.36
CA ASN A 416 -34.32 -1.17 -15.93
C ASN A 416 -33.78 0.19 -15.50
N SER A 417 -34.30 0.73 -14.40
CA SER A 417 -33.97 2.06 -13.90
C SER A 417 -33.70 2.03 -12.39
N ILE A 418 -32.65 2.71 -11.97
CA ILE A 418 -32.26 2.84 -10.57
C ILE A 418 -33.20 3.83 -9.90
N ALA A 419 -33.98 3.38 -8.90
CA ALA A 419 -35.04 4.20 -8.27
C ALA A 419 -34.52 5.53 -7.69
N SER A 420 -33.30 5.54 -7.15
CA SER A 420 -32.66 6.73 -6.56
C SER A 420 -32.02 7.68 -7.57
N GLN A 421 -32.01 7.36 -8.87
CA GLN A 421 -31.35 8.16 -9.90
C GLN A 421 -32.36 8.67 -10.94
N ASN A 422 -32.09 9.84 -11.50
CA ASN A 422 -32.83 10.43 -12.62
C ASN A 422 -31.85 11.07 -13.58
N LEU A 423 -32.20 11.11 -14.88
CA LEU A 423 -31.46 11.94 -15.83
C LEU A 423 -31.58 13.41 -15.45
N THR A 424 -30.52 14.17 -15.65
CA THR A 424 -30.55 15.62 -15.51
C THR A 424 -31.46 16.25 -16.56
N ASP A 425 -31.87 17.51 -16.38
CA ASP A 425 -32.68 18.22 -17.39
C ASP A 425 -31.97 18.36 -18.73
N GLU A 426 -30.64 18.39 -18.75
CA GLU A 426 -29.84 18.45 -19.94
C GLU A 426 -29.81 17.09 -20.64
N GLU A 427 -29.53 16.01 -19.92
CA GLU A 427 -29.53 14.65 -20.43
C GLU A 427 -30.94 14.24 -20.93
N SER A 428 -31.97 14.61 -20.19
CA SER A 428 -33.37 14.39 -20.61
C SER A 428 -33.72 15.11 -21.92
N ARG A 429 -33.19 16.32 -22.12
CA ARG A 429 -33.33 17.04 -23.38
C ARG A 429 -32.56 16.37 -24.53
N GLU A 430 -31.33 15.95 -24.25
CA GLU A 430 -30.49 15.20 -25.19
C GLU A 430 -31.18 13.89 -25.61
N PHE A 431 -31.67 13.13 -24.66
CA PHE A 431 -32.39 11.88 -24.90
C PHE A 431 -33.63 12.08 -25.77
N ARG A 432 -34.44 13.09 -25.48
CA ARG A 432 -35.62 13.45 -26.30
C ARG A 432 -35.26 13.89 -27.71
N LEU A 433 -34.19 14.65 -27.88
CA LEU A 433 -33.73 15.04 -29.20
C LEU A 433 -33.29 13.84 -30.03
N LYS A 434 -32.65 12.86 -29.42
CA LYS A 434 -32.11 11.68 -30.11
C LYS A 434 -33.13 10.56 -30.29
N TYR A 435 -33.99 10.34 -29.28
CA TYR A 435 -34.90 9.20 -29.19
C TYR A 435 -36.34 9.58 -28.89
N GLY A 436 -36.76 10.83 -29.17
CA GLY A 436 -38.11 11.31 -28.82
C GLY A 436 -39.26 10.55 -29.44
N GLU A 437 -39.04 9.89 -30.58
CA GLU A 437 -40.00 8.99 -31.21
C GLU A 437 -40.33 7.77 -30.33
N LEU A 438 -39.41 7.30 -29.47
CA LEU A 438 -39.59 6.17 -28.57
C LEU A 438 -40.29 6.58 -27.28
N GLN A 439 -40.47 7.85 -26.95
CA GLN A 439 -40.95 8.31 -25.65
C GLN A 439 -42.26 7.61 -25.23
N SER A 440 -43.21 7.47 -26.12
CA SER A 440 -44.48 6.78 -25.83
C SER A 440 -44.38 5.25 -25.74
N GLN A 441 -43.27 4.69 -26.19
CA GLN A 441 -42.99 3.26 -26.18
C GLN A 441 -42.11 2.83 -25.00
N LEU A 442 -41.48 3.78 -24.29
CA LEU A 442 -40.59 3.48 -23.16
C LEU A 442 -41.40 3.11 -21.92
N VAL A 443 -41.03 2.00 -21.31
CA VAL A 443 -41.52 1.54 -20.01
C VAL A 443 -40.33 1.45 -19.04
N ILE A 444 -40.39 2.16 -17.94
CA ILE A 444 -39.33 2.15 -16.93
C ILE A 444 -39.64 1.09 -15.91
N GLU A 445 -38.71 0.18 -15.67
CA GLU A 445 -38.79 -0.85 -14.64
C GLU A 445 -38.14 -0.38 -13.36
N ILE A 446 -38.83 -0.55 -12.23
CA ILE A 446 -38.38 -0.19 -10.90
C ILE A 446 -38.57 -1.40 -10.00
N THR A 447 -37.49 -1.88 -9.37
CA THR A 447 -37.55 -3.04 -8.50
C THR A 447 -38.16 -2.72 -7.13
N GLU A 448 -38.87 -3.68 -6.56
CA GLU A 448 -39.50 -3.56 -5.23
C GLU A 448 -38.50 -3.31 -4.10
N GLN A 449 -37.29 -3.82 -4.20
CA GLN A 449 -36.27 -3.78 -3.13
C GLN A 449 -35.57 -2.43 -2.99
N GLU A 450 -35.68 -1.53 -3.95
CA GLU A 450 -35.03 -0.24 -3.88
C GLU A 450 -35.74 0.70 -2.92
N THR A 451 -34.97 1.38 -2.07
CA THR A 451 -35.51 2.37 -1.13
C THR A 451 -36.06 3.56 -1.91
N LEU A 452 -37.36 3.74 -1.84
CA LEU A 452 -38.05 4.83 -2.53
C LEU A 452 -37.67 6.18 -1.90
N ASP A 453 -36.84 6.95 -2.59
CA ASP A 453 -36.72 8.38 -2.35
C ASP A 453 -37.93 9.07 -3.01
N GLN A 454 -38.76 9.70 -2.18
CA GLN A 454 -40.02 10.28 -2.64
C GLN A 454 -39.82 11.35 -3.73
N GLU A 455 -38.75 12.14 -3.64
CA GLU A 455 -38.46 13.19 -4.65
C GLU A 455 -38.03 12.58 -5.99
N ALA A 456 -37.20 11.51 -5.96
CA ALA A 456 -36.79 10.81 -7.17
C ALA A 456 -37.98 10.12 -7.85
N MET A 457 -38.91 9.56 -7.07
CA MET A 457 -40.11 8.90 -7.55
C MET A 457 -41.13 9.88 -8.16
N GLU A 458 -41.31 11.06 -7.57
CA GLU A 458 -42.17 12.09 -8.13
C GLU A 458 -41.70 12.54 -9.52
N LYS A 459 -40.38 12.62 -9.73
CA LYS A 459 -39.80 12.91 -11.05
C LYS A 459 -39.99 11.76 -12.03
N LYS A 460 -39.86 10.49 -11.59
CA LYS A 460 -40.09 9.33 -12.45
C LYS A 460 -41.55 9.14 -12.82
N ASN A 461 -42.49 9.52 -11.94
CA ASN A 461 -43.92 9.51 -12.20
C ASN A 461 -44.40 10.65 -13.10
N ALA A 462 -43.52 11.59 -13.49
CA ALA A 462 -43.90 12.68 -14.36
C ALA A 462 -44.14 12.19 -15.80
N PRO A 463 -45.38 12.25 -16.33
CA PRO A 463 -45.73 11.69 -17.64
C PRO A 463 -45.04 12.38 -18.81
N GLU A 464 -44.29 13.43 -18.56
CA GLU A 464 -43.56 14.21 -19.57
C GLU A 464 -42.28 13.50 -20.06
N PHE A 465 -41.82 12.46 -19.36
CA PHE A 465 -40.53 11.80 -19.63
C PHE A 465 -40.65 10.39 -20.21
N TRP A 466 -41.69 9.63 -19.83
CA TRP A 466 -41.81 8.21 -20.14
C TRP A 466 -43.23 7.84 -20.56
N GLY A 467 -43.40 6.74 -21.32
CA GLY A 467 -44.70 6.25 -21.69
C GLY A 467 -45.43 5.54 -20.55
N ALA A 468 -44.74 4.73 -19.77
CA ALA A 468 -45.30 3.92 -18.69
C ALA A 468 -44.26 3.52 -17.65
N ILE A 469 -44.73 3.02 -16.51
CA ILE A 469 -43.90 2.45 -15.42
C ILE A 469 -44.31 0.99 -15.19
N ALA A 470 -43.31 0.13 -14.98
CA ALA A 470 -43.46 -1.23 -14.53
C ALA A 470 -42.87 -1.41 -13.11
N LEU A 471 -43.61 -2.10 -12.24
CA LEU A 471 -43.05 -2.61 -10.99
C LEU A 471 -42.45 -3.98 -11.26
N ASP A 472 -41.17 -4.13 -10.99
CA ASP A 472 -40.39 -5.35 -11.23
C ASP A 472 -40.19 -6.17 -9.95
N ASP A 473 -39.89 -7.47 -10.10
CA ASP A 473 -39.65 -8.45 -9.01
C ASP A 473 -40.80 -8.56 -7.98
N TYR A 474 -42.06 -8.37 -8.39
CA TYR A 474 -43.17 -8.43 -7.46
C TYR A 474 -43.27 -9.80 -6.76
N GLY A 475 -43.26 -9.76 -5.43
CA GLY A 475 -43.41 -10.90 -4.54
C GLY A 475 -42.11 -11.40 -3.90
N THR A 476 -40.96 -10.78 -4.16
CA THR A 476 -39.69 -11.12 -3.52
C THR A 476 -39.37 -10.27 -2.31
N GLY A 477 -40.05 -9.14 -2.11
CA GLY A 477 -39.81 -8.15 -1.06
C GLY A 477 -40.89 -8.06 0.01
N TYR A 478 -40.67 -7.15 0.98
CA TYR A 478 -41.59 -6.93 2.10
C TYR A 478 -42.56 -5.76 1.89
N ASN A 479 -42.50 -5.04 0.75
CA ASN A 479 -43.20 -3.77 0.54
C ASN A 479 -44.05 -3.74 -0.75
N SER A 480 -44.38 -4.89 -1.37
CA SER A 480 -45.07 -4.98 -2.66
C SER A 480 -46.32 -4.11 -2.76
N GLU A 481 -47.20 -4.17 -1.77
CA GLU A 481 -48.46 -3.41 -1.78
C GLU A 481 -48.21 -1.89 -1.64
N LYS A 482 -47.22 -1.51 -0.85
CA LYS A 482 -46.84 -0.08 -0.68
C LYS A 482 -46.30 0.48 -1.99
N CYS A 483 -45.47 -0.30 -2.70
CA CYS A 483 -44.93 0.09 -4.00
C CYS A 483 -46.04 0.25 -5.05
N LEU A 484 -47.01 -0.68 -5.13
CA LEU A 484 -48.17 -0.56 -5.99
C LEU A 484 -48.97 0.73 -5.74
N LEU A 485 -49.17 1.12 -4.47
CA LEU A 485 -49.89 2.32 -4.12
C LEU A 485 -49.13 3.62 -4.43
N THR A 486 -47.80 3.60 -4.28
CA THR A 486 -46.97 4.77 -4.46
C THR A 486 -46.63 5.04 -5.92
N LEU A 487 -46.31 3.99 -6.70
CA LEU A 487 -45.95 4.05 -8.10
C LEU A 487 -47.11 4.15 -9.04
N SER A 488 -48.27 3.54 -8.68
CA SER A 488 -49.41 3.37 -9.59
C SER A 488 -48.98 2.88 -10.98
N PRO A 489 -48.23 1.76 -11.07
CA PRO A 489 -47.61 1.31 -12.31
C PRO A 489 -48.68 0.85 -13.33
N GLN A 490 -48.32 0.92 -14.61
CA GLN A 490 -49.17 0.35 -15.68
C GLN A 490 -48.90 -1.15 -15.85
N TYR A 491 -47.73 -1.62 -15.48
CA TYR A 491 -47.31 -3.02 -15.58
C TYR A 491 -46.80 -3.53 -14.24
N VAL A 492 -47.11 -4.77 -13.91
CA VAL A 492 -46.56 -5.48 -12.73
C VAL A 492 -45.97 -6.79 -13.22
N LYS A 493 -44.67 -6.98 -13.04
CA LYS A 493 -43.92 -8.17 -13.40
C LYS A 493 -43.86 -9.08 -12.19
N VAL A 494 -44.46 -10.25 -12.28
CA VAL A 494 -44.47 -11.28 -11.24
C VAL A 494 -43.20 -12.11 -11.39
N ASP A 495 -42.37 -12.08 -10.35
CA ASP A 495 -41.03 -12.67 -10.33
C ASP A 495 -41.04 -14.19 -10.58
N ILE A 496 -39.96 -14.68 -11.21
CA ILE A 496 -39.73 -16.10 -11.51
C ILE A 496 -39.90 -17.02 -10.28
N ALA A 497 -39.54 -16.54 -9.06
CA ALA A 497 -39.67 -17.35 -7.84
C ALA A 497 -41.13 -17.74 -7.55
N ILE A 498 -42.09 -16.92 -8.00
CA ILE A 498 -43.52 -17.22 -7.89
C ILE A 498 -44.00 -18.05 -9.09
N ILE A 499 -43.52 -17.76 -10.29
CA ILE A 499 -43.95 -18.43 -11.53
C ILE A 499 -43.39 -19.84 -11.65
N ARG A 500 -42.18 -20.10 -11.17
CA ARG A 500 -41.56 -21.42 -11.21
C ARG A 500 -42.38 -22.46 -10.44
N ASP A 501 -42.66 -23.63 -11.07
CA ASP A 501 -43.47 -24.72 -10.52
C ASP A 501 -44.92 -24.30 -10.15
N ILE A 502 -45.45 -23.22 -10.73
CA ILE A 502 -46.80 -22.71 -10.45
C ILE A 502 -47.91 -23.71 -10.84
N ASP A 503 -47.64 -24.58 -11.77
CA ASP A 503 -48.58 -25.65 -12.19
C ASP A 503 -48.92 -26.62 -11.05
N THR A 504 -47.96 -26.83 -10.12
CA THR A 504 -48.10 -27.79 -9.02
C THR A 504 -48.32 -27.13 -7.64
N ASP A 505 -48.05 -25.81 -7.49
CA ASP A 505 -48.12 -25.09 -6.22
C ASP A 505 -49.39 -24.23 -6.10
N ALA A 506 -50.33 -24.69 -5.27
CA ALA A 506 -51.61 -24.01 -5.06
C ALA A 506 -51.47 -22.62 -4.37
N ASP A 507 -50.47 -22.42 -3.52
CA ASP A 507 -50.25 -21.15 -2.84
C ASP A 507 -49.76 -20.10 -3.85
N LYS A 508 -48.84 -20.46 -4.74
CA LYS A 508 -48.38 -19.59 -5.83
C LYS A 508 -49.51 -19.23 -6.79
N GLN A 509 -50.36 -20.21 -7.16
CA GLN A 509 -51.55 -19.98 -7.98
C GLN A 509 -52.48 -18.95 -7.32
N GLN A 510 -52.69 -19.04 -6.01
CA GLN A 510 -53.53 -18.09 -5.28
C GLN A 510 -52.94 -16.70 -5.25
N ILE A 511 -51.61 -16.59 -5.05
CA ILE A 511 -50.91 -15.29 -5.07
C ILE A 511 -51.08 -14.62 -6.44
N VAL A 512 -50.80 -15.34 -7.53
CA VAL A 512 -50.95 -14.81 -8.89
C VAL A 512 -52.40 -14.45 -9.19
N SER A 513 -53.37 -15.28 -8.80
CA SER A 513 -54.79 -14.99 -8.99
C SER A 513 -55.20 -13.68 -8.28
N ASN A 514 -54.73 -13.48 -7.04
CA ASN A 514 -55.05 -12.30 -6.28
C ASN A 514 -54.46 -11.02 -6.91
N ILE A 515 -53.21 -11.06 -7.36
CA ILE A 515 -52.58 -9.88 -7.99
C ILE A 515 -53.19 -9.58 -9.36
N VAL A 516 -53.56 -10.58 -10.15
CA VAL A 516 -54.25 -10.39 -11.43
C VAL A 516 -55.59 -9.70 -11.21
N GLU A 517 -56.42 -10.18 -10.25
CA GLU A 517 -57.69 -9.54 -9.93
C GLU A 517 -57.52 -8.09 -9.48
N TYR A 518 -56.54 -7.83 -8.57
CA TYR A 518 -56.24 -6.49 -8.09
C TYR A 518 -55.81 -5.56 -9.24
N ALA A 519 -54.92 -6.03 -10.11
CA ALA A 519 -54.38 -5.28 -11.23
C ALA A 519 -55.45 -4.91 -12.25
N HIS A 520 -56.30 -5.88 -12.65
CA HIS A 520 -57.36 -5.65 -13.61
C HIS A 520 -58.42 -4.65 -13.13
N GLN A 521 -58.75 -4.66 -11.81
CA GLN A 521 -59.63 -3.65 -11.22
C GLN A 521 -59.11 -2.22 -11.31
N ARG A 522 -57.78 -2.07 -11.49
CA ARG A 522 -57.07 -0.77 -11.57
C ARG A 522 -56.55 -0.44 -12.98
N GLY A 523 -56.81 -1.30 -13.95
CA GLY A 523 -56.36 -1.11 -15.34
C GLY A 523 -54.86 -1.32 -15.52
N MET A 524 -54.23 -2.11 -14.65
CA MET A 524 -52.83 -2.52 -14.77
C MET A 524 -52.73 -3.87 -15.50
N TYR A 525 -51.61 -4.10 -16.19
CA TYR A 525 -51.29 -5.36 -16.88
C TYR A 525 -50.31 -6.18 -16.05
N ILE A 526 -50.52 -7.49 -16.01
CA ILE A 526 -49.63 -8.43 -15.33
C ILE A 526 -48.73 -9.14 -16.35
N ILE A 527 -47.44 -9.17 -16.06
CA ILE A 527 -46.43 -9.92 -16.82
C ILE A 527 -45.97 -11.09 -15.96
N ALA A 528 -46.10 -12.33 -16.43
CA ALA A 528 -45.49 -13.49 -15.78
C ALA A 528 -44.07 -13.68 -16.31
N GLU A 529 -43.09 -13.57 -15.38
CA GLU A 529 -41.69 -13.73 -15.70
C GLU A 529 -41.19 -15.15 -15.52
N GLY A 530 -40.11 -15.49 -16.26
CA GLY A 530 -39.40 -16.75 -16.08
C GLY A 530 -40.24 -18.00 -16.42
N VAL A 531 -41.19 -17.90 -17.35
CA VAL A 531 -41.92 -19.06 -17.87
C VAL A 531 -40.94 -19.96 -18.62
N GLU A 532 -40.60 -21.13 -18.03
CA GLU A 532 -39.57 -22.03 -18.57
C GLU A 532 -40.14 -23.35 -19.09
N THR A 533 -41.36 -23.72 -18.70
CA THR A 533 -41.99 -24.96 -19.10
C THR A 533 -43.34 -24.72 -19.77
N LYS A 534 -43.85 -25.75 -20.47
CA LYS A 534 -45.18 -25.76 -21.06
C LYS A 534 -46.27 -25.72 -19.99
N GLU A 535 -46.07 -26.45 -18.92
CA GLU A 535 -47.02 -26.61 -17.81
C GLU A 535 -47.20 -25.27 -17.08
N GLU A 536 -46.09 -24.52 -16.83
CA GLU A 536 -46.14 -23.16 -16.29
C GLU A 536 -46.89 -22.21 -17.22
N LEU A 537 -46.60 -22.25 -18.55
CA LEU A 537 -47.33 -21.46 -19.54
C LEU A 537 -48.83 -21.71 -19.50
N GLU A 538 -49.27 -22.97 -19.55
CA GLU A 538 -50.67 -23.33 -19.51
C GLU A 538 -51.35 -22.81 -18.22
N LYS A 539 -50.66 -22.88 -17.07
CA LYS A 539 -51.17 -22.43 -15.78
C LYS A 539 -51.33 -20.92 -15.70
N VAL A 540 -50.30 -20.11 -16.10
CA VAL A 540 -50.42 -18.66 -16.07
C VAL A 540 -51.49 -18.12 -17.03
N LEU A 541 -51.73 -18.81 -18.15
CA LEU A 541 -52.83 -18.51 -19.04
C LEU A 541 -54.20 -18.77 -18.39
N GLU A 542 -54.37 -19.87 -17.65
CA GLU A 542 -55.57 -20.16 -16.86
C GLU A 542 -55.83 -19.11 -15.79
N LEU A 543 -54.76 -18.56 -15.18
CA LEU A 543 -54.83 -17.49 -14.20
C LEU A 543 -55.05 -16.10 -14.82
N LYS A 544 -55.18 -15.97 -16.13
CA LYS A 544 -55.50 -14.75 -16.90
C LYS A 544 -54.45 -13.65 -16.79
N VAL A 545 -53.19 -14.04 -16.79
CA VAL A 545 -52.07 -13.11 -16.94
C VAL A 545 -52.11 -12.49 -18.33
N ASP A 546 -51.74 -11.19 -18.47
CA ASP A 546 -51.90 -10.44 -19.73
C ASP A 546 -50.71 -10.64 -20.68
N LEU A 547 -49.48 -10.66 -20.13
CA LEU A 547 -48.23 -10.74 -20.87
C LEU A 547 -47.34 -11.82 -20.27
N LEU A 548 -46.46 -12.37 -21.07
CA LEU A 548 -45.63 -13.51 -20.78
C LEU A 548 -44.18 -13.26 -21.18
N GLN A 549 -43.26 -13.66 -20.31
CA GLN A 549 -41.83 -13.62 -20.57
C GLN A 549 -41.15 -14.86 -19.98
N GLY A 550 -40.16 -15.42 -20.68
CA GLY A 550 -39.41 -16.57 -20.18
C GLY A 550 -38.73 -17.37 -21.28
N TYR A 551 -37.85 -18.28 -20.86
CA TYR A 551 -37.03 -19.05 -21.78
C TYR A 551 -37.82 -20.05 -22.62
N TYR A 552 -39.00 -20.41 -22.20
CA TYR A 552 -39.89 -21.24 -23.02
C TYR A 552 -40.44 -20.46 -24.23
N LEU A 553 -40.55 -19.13 -24.12
CA LEU A 553 -40.99 -18.24 -25.20
C LEU A 553 -39.81 -17.83 -26.09
N ALA A 554 -38.84 -17.16 -25.52
CA ALA A 554 -37.60 -16.76 -26.18
C ALA A 554 -36.52 -16.38 -25.15
N ARG A 555 -35.26 -16.60 -25.49
CA ARG A 555 -34.13 -16.16 -24.66
C ARG A 555 -33.73 -14.73 -25.02
N PRO A 556 -33.11 -13.97 -24.07
CA PRO A 556 -32.52 -12.67 -24.39
C PRO A 556 -31.32 -12.84 -25.32
N THR A 557 -31.30 -12.10 -26.43
CA THR A 557 -30.23 -12.10 -27.43
C THR A 557 -30.00 -10.70 -27.97
N ALA A 558 -28.83 -10.45 -28.57
CA ALA A 558 -28.51 -9.13 -29.16
C ALA A 558 -29.53 -8.75 -30.26
N VAL A 559 -29.96 -9.72 -31.08
CA VAL A 559 -31.07 -9.59 -31.99
C VAL A 559 -32.19 -10.49 -31.46
N PRO A 560 -33.40 -9.96 -31.18
CA PRO A 560 -34.51 -10.76 -30.61
C PRO A 560 -34.83 -11.98 -31.45
N GLN A 561 -34.99 -13.13 -30.78
CA GLN A 561 -35.35 -14.36 -31.44
C GLN A 561 -36.88 -14.42 -31.69
N GLU A 562 -37.26 -15.19 -32.70
CA GLU A 562 -38.69 -15.53 -32.89
C GLU A 562 -39.20 -16.31 -31.67
N VAL A 563 -40.46 -16.04 -31.32
CA VAL A 563 -41.14 -16.74 -30.21
C VAL A 563 -41.34 -18.19 -30.57
N ASN A 564 -41.10 -19.09 -29.63
CA ASN A 564 -41.31 -20.53 -29.78
C ASN A 564 -42.69 -20.84 -30.40
N PRO A 565 -42.74 -21.46 -31.60
CA PRO A 565 -44.01 -21.73 -32.29
C PRO A 565 -45.01 -22.59 -31.48
N ASP A 566 -44.49 -23.52 -30.65
CA ASP A 566 -45.34 -24.35 -29.79
C ASP A 566 -45.99 -23.51 -28.69
N ALA A 567 -45.27 -22.57 -28.09
CA ALA A 567 -45.83 -21.64 -27.12
C ALA A 567 -46.93 -20.76 -27.76
N VAL A 568 -46.69 -20.23 -28.96
CA VAL A 568 -47.69 -19.43 -29.69
C VAL A 568 -48.95 -20.24 -29.99
N LYS A 569 -48.79 -21.52 -30.32
CA LYS A 569 -49.93 -22.43 -30.56
C LYS A 569 -50.76 -22.61 -29.28
N ILE A 570 -50.14 -22.91 -28.17
CA ILE A 570 -50.79 -23.08 -26.86
C ILE A 570 -51.55 -21.80 -26.47
N ILE A 571 -50.92 -20.63 -26.58
CA ILE A 571 -51.55 -19.35 -26.29
C ILE A 571 -52.81 -19.14 -27.10
N ARG A 572 -52.77 -19.40 -28.41
CA ARG A 572 -53.92 -19.23 -29.30
C ARG A 572 -55.03 -20.26 -29.07
N GLU A 573 -54.71 -21.47 -28.68
CA GLU A 573 -55.68 -22.51 -28.33
C GLU A 573 -56.41 -22.14 -27.03
N LYS A 574 -55.68 -21.82 -25.97
CA LYS A 574 -56.25 -21.42 -24.67
C LYS A 574 -57.04 -20.11 -24.74
N SER A 575 -56.58 -19.12 -25.52
CA SER A 575 -57.32 -17.85 -25.72
C SER A 575 -58.68 -18.02 -26.43
N ARG A 576 -58.94 -19.15 -27.10
CA ARG A 576 -60.24 -19.45 -27.72
C ARG A 576 -61.22 -20.14 -26.77
N GLU A 577 -60.69 -20.67 -25.65
CA GLU A 577 -61.46 -21.37 -24.64
C GLU A 577 -62.02 -20.43 -23.56
N ILE A 578 -61.45 -19.24 -23.45
CA ILE A 578 -61.83 -18.13 -22.53
C ILE A 578 -62.75 -17.15 -23.24
#